data_76aad4b56f18f2cf3b0c614786bacbe7
#
_entry.id   76aad4b56f18f2cf3b0c614786bacbe7
#
_cell.length_a   1.000
_cell.length_b   1.000
_cell.length_c   1.000
_cell.angle_alpha   90.00
_cell.angle_beta   90.00
_cell.angle_gamma   90.00
#
_symmetry.space_group_name_H-M   'P 1'
#
loop_
_entity.id
_entity.type
_entity.pdbx_description
1 polymer ?
#
loop_
_entity_poly.entity_id
_entity_poly.type
_entity_poly.pdbx_seq_one_letter_code
_entity_poly.pdbx_strand_id
1 'polypeptide(L)'
;MKEALTPQVKVSVVMCTYNGEKYLREQIESILNQTYPVYELIIQDDRSTDRTVEIVCEYQQKDSRVKLFVNEQSLGFNYNFSTAFTRATGEYIASTDQDDIWRTDKIEVLMKHVEGYSLLFHNSQLFTTDITHSLGMKNASNVLYNPLFLLMKPYVPGHECFFSRTILPRFMEAVEKEHRISYDSLLMLAAVTCGPIGFINEALVYWRRHPQATSYLSGSRYSLLKGLVSAVQTLNNTDKRKITQRYFMALSHYPFTDYASAKIIRCMKKGNLWGILQSCVLCCRNRKQLYPYHNPLQSCIKSFFTPLYFIRDCSQFIIC
;
A
#
# COMPACT_ATOMS: atom_id res chain seq x y z
N MET A 1 -22.03 -18.84 -35.86
CA MET A 1 -20.72 -18.20 -35.66
C MET A 1 -20.35 -18.43 -34.19
N LYS A 2 -19.30 -19.18 -33.89
CA LYS A 2 -18.75 -19.25 -32.52
C LYS A 2 -18.14 -17.88 -32.24
N GLU A 3 -18.69 -17.11 -31.32
CA GLU A 3 -17.97 -15.96 -30.75
C GLU A 3 -16.59 -16.46 -30.32
N ALA A 4 -15.55 -15.87 -30.88
CA ALA A 4 -14.19 -16.10 -30.39
C ALA A 4 -14.16 -15.56 -28.97
N LEU A 5 -14.12 -16.46 -27.97
CA LEU A 5 -13.94 -16.09 -26.57
C LEU A 5 -12.63 -15.29 -26.50
N THR A 6 -12.75 -13.99 -26.27
CA THR A 6 -11.59 -13.16 -25.93
C THR A 6 -10.91 -13.83 -24.75
N PRO A 7 -9.60 -14.10 -24.81
CA PRO A 7 -8.90 -14.77 -23.73
C PRO A 7 -9.10 -13.96 -22.44
N GLN A 8 -9.60 -14.62 -21.42
CA GLN A 8 -9.85 -13.99 -20.12
C GLN A 8 -8.52 -13.50 -19.54
N VAL A 9 -8.46 -12.24 -19.15
CA VAL A 9 -7.28 -11.61 -18.52
C VAL A 9 -6.93 -12.35 -17.22
N LYS A 10 -5.67 -12.74 -17.08
CA LYS A 10 -5.21 -13.53 -15.94
C LYS A 10 -4.87 -12.64 -14.75
N VAL A 11 -5.46 -12.96 -13.61
CA VAL A 11 -5.20 -12.28 -12.33
C VAL A 11 -4.50 -13.24 -11.37
N SER A 12 -3.28 -12.88 -10.96
CA SER A 12 -2.56 -13.54 -9.88
C SER A 12 -2.94 -12.89 -8.55
N VAL A 13 -3.24 -13.70 -7.55
CA VAL A 13 -3.35 -13.21 -6.16
C VAL A 13 -2.08 -13.57 -5.43
N VAL A 14 -1.48 -12.62 -4.73
CA VAL A 14 -0.25 -12.81 -3.95
C VAL A 14 -0.53 -12.56 -2.48
N MET A 15 -0.30 -13.57 -1.67
CA MET A 15 -0.43 -13.58 -0.22
C MET A 15 0.91 -13.90 0.43
N CYS A 16 1.28 -13.14 1.45
CA CYS A 16 2.40 -13.49 2.32
C CYS A 16 1.90 -13.95 3.66
N THR A 17 2.53 -15.01 4.21
CA THR A 17 2.13 -15.60 5.47
C THR A 17 3.29 -15.66 6.47
N TYR A 18 2.95 -15.49 7.75
CA TYR A 18 3.79 -15.76 8.91
C TYR A 18 2.92 -15.99 10.14
N ASN A 19 2.90 -17.21 10.67
CA ASN A 19 2.11 -17.63 11.84
C ASN A 19 0.63 -17.19 11.74
N GLY A 20 -0.01 -17.54 10.62
CA GLY A 20 -1.37 -17.10 10.25
C GLY A 20 -2.46 -18.15 10.46
N GLU A 21 -2.18 -19.29 11.09
CA GLU A 21 -3.09 -20.46 11.16
C GLU A 21 -4.53 -20.13 11.53
N LYS A 22 -4.70 -19.09 12.36
CA LYS A 22 -5.99 -18.72 12.93
C LYS A 22 -7.02 -18.24 11.92
N TYR A 23 -6.59 -17.47 10.91
CA TYR A 23 -7.49 -16.78 9.98
C TYR A 23 -7.30 -17.21 8.53
N LEU A 24 -6.23 -17.95 8.25
CA LEU A 24 -5.77 -18.26 6.90
C LEU A 24 -6.81 -19.01 6.06
N ARG A 25 -7.58 -19.92 6.67
CA ARG A 25 -8.61 -20.70 5.93
C ARG A 25 -9.70 -19.79 5.37
N GLU A 26 -10.25 -18.90 6.19
CA GLU A 26 -11.28 -17.94 5.76
C GLU A 26 -10.77 -17.06 4.62
N GLN A 27 -9.52 -16.60 4.71
CA GLN A 27 -8.91 -15.77 3.69
C GLN A 27 -8.71 -16.54 2.38
N ILE A 28 -8.14 -17.76 2.40
CA ILE A 28 -7.97 -18.58 1.20
C ILE A 28 -9.32 -18.87 0.54
N GLU A 29 -10.33 -19.26 1.30
CA GLU A 29 -11.67 -19.56 0.79
C GLU A 29 -12.32 -18.33 0.15
N SER A 30 -12.18 -17.13 0.75
CA SER A 30 -12.71 -15.91 0.18
C SER A 30 -12.07 -15.54 -1.17
N ILE A 31 -10.81 -15.93 -1.39
CA ILE A 31 -10.09 -15.72 -2.64
C ILE A 31 -10.48 -16.77 -3.69
N LEU A 32 -10.53 -18.03 -3.31
CA LEU A 32 -10.83 -19.11 -4.27
C LEU A 32 -12.27 -19.07 -4.77
N ASN A 33 -13.20 -18.45 -4.01
CA ASN A 33 -14.63 -18.31 -4.34
C ASN A 33 -14.98 -16.96 -5.01
N GLN A 34 -14.02 -16.28 -5.64
CA GLN A 34 -14.28 -15.05 -6.37
C GLN A 34 -15.15 -15.30 -7.62
N THR A 35 -16.07 -14.37 -7.92
CA THR A 35 -16.91 -14.43 -9.14
C THR A 35 -16.09 -14.31 -10.42
N TYR A 36 -15.03 -13.51 -10.41
CA TYR A 36 -14.02 -13.51 -11.48
C TYR A 36 -12.94 -14.56 -11.16
N PRO A 37 -12.67 -15.52 -12.08
CA PRO A 37 -11.75 -16.61 -11.80
C PRO A 37 -10.33 -16.14 -11.46
N VAL A 38 -9.85 -16.47 -10.27
CA VAL A 38 -8.44 -16.31 -9.90
C VAL A 38 -7.60 -17.28 -10.73
N TYR A 39 -6.61 -16.77 -11.44
CA TYR A 39 -5.72 -17.57 -12.28
C TYR A 39 -4.76 -18.41 -11.44
N GLU A 40 -4.20 -17.80 -10.40
CA GLU A 40 -3.31 -18.45 -9.41
C GLU A 40 -3.36 -17.70 -8.08
N LEU A 41 -3.22 -18.44 -6.98
CA LEU A 41 -3.03 -17.92 -5.64
C LEU A 41 -1.61 -18.32 -5.18
N ILE A 42 -0.69 -17.36 -5.20
CA ILE A 42 0.68 -17.51 -4.73
C ILE A 42 0.71 -17.20 -3.25
N ILE A 43 1.10 -18.16 -2.45
CA ILE A 43 1.28 -18.01 -1.01
C ILE A 43 2.77 -18.18 -0.71
N GLN A 44 3.40 -17.12 -0.21
CA GLN A 44 4.80 -17.16 0.22
C GLN A 44 4.89 -17.07 1.73
N ASP A 45 5.35 -18.15 2.35
CA ASP A 45 5.45 -18.29 3.79
C ASP A 45 6.85 -17.90 4.29
N ASP A 46 6.90 -17.04 5.30
CA ASP A 46 8.14 -16.54 5.90
C ASP A 46 8.63 -17.39 7.09
N ARG A 47 8.61 -18.71 6.92
CA ARG A 47 9.01 -19.70 7.94
C ARG A 47 8.09 -19.73 9.15
N SER A 48 6.81 -19.88 8.93
CA SER A 48 5.85 -20.11 10.01
C SER A 48 6.22 -21.32 10.86
N THR A 49 5.95 -21.21 12.15
CA THR A 49 6.20 -22.27 13.15
C THR A 49 4.91 -22.90 13.70
N ASP A 50 3.77 -22.35 13.30
CA ASP A 50 2.43 -22.87 13.56
C ASP A 50 1.94 -23.76 12.40
N ARG A 51 0.65 -24.02 12.30
CA ARG A 51 0.06 -24.87 11.25
C ARG A 51 -0.15 -24.17 9.90
N THR A 52 0.38 -22.96 9.71
CA THR A 52 0.19 -22.17 8.47
C THR A 52 0.56 -22.97 7.22
N VAL A 53 1.77 -23.55 7.18
CA VAL A 53 2.26 -24.31 6.03
C VAL A 53 1.41 -25.55 5.78
N GLU A 54 1.03 -26.27 6.84
CA GLU A 54 0.16 -27.45 6.77
C GLU A 54 -1.20 -27.08 6.13
N ILE A 55 -1.82 -26.01 6.59
CA ILE A 55 -3.08 -25.51 6.04
C ILE A 55 -2.96 -25.20 4.54
N VAL A 56 -1.91 -24.49 4.12
CA VAL A 56 -1.73 -24.17 2.69
C VAL A 56 -1.52 -25.45 1.87
N CYS A 57 -0.77 -26.43 2.36
CA CYS A 57 -0.59 -27.72 1.69
C CYS A 57 -1.93 -28.45 1.48
N GLU A 58 -2.85 -28.41 2.44
CA GLU A 58 -4.19 -28.99 2.28
C GLU A 58 -4.96 -28.34 1.12
N TYR A 59 -4.89 -27.00 0.97
CA TYR A 59 -5.54 -26.31 -0.15
C TYR A 59 -4.83 -26.58 -1.49
N GLN A 60 -3.50 -26.65 -1.51
CA GLN A 60 -2.73 -26.96 -2.71
C GLN A 60 -3.06 -28.35 -3.28
N GLN A 61 -3.37 -29.32 -2.40
CA GLN A 61 -3.80 -30.65 -2.83
C GLN A 61 -5.22 -30.66 -3.43
N LYS A 62 -6.08 -29.72 -3.02
CA LYS A 62 -7.49 -29.62 -3.45
C LYS A 62 -7.69 -28.73 -4.67
N ASP A 63 -6.84 -27.71 -4.82
CA ASP A 63 -6.99 -26.67 -5.86
C ASP A 63 -5.62 -26.35 -6.48
N SER A 64 -5.47 -26.70 -7.74
CA SER A 64 -4.21 -26.50 -8.49
C SER A 64 -3.83 -25.02 -8.70
N ARG A 65 -4.74 -24.08 -8.44
CA ARG A 65 -4.46 -22.65 -8.46
C ARG A 65 -3.57 -22.23 -7.28
N VAL A 66 -3.60 -22.95 -6.15
CA VAL A 66 -2.82 -22.62 -4.95
C VAL A 66 -1.38 -23.06 -5.14
N LYS A 67 -0.44 -22.15 -4.96
CA LYS A 67 1.01 -22.38 -5.10
C LYS A 67 1.72 -21.91 -3.83
N LEU A 68 2.30 -22.85 -3.09
CA LEU A 68 3.05 -22.57 -1.87
C LEU A 68 4.55 -22.44 -2.15
N PHE A 69 5.15 -21.40 -1.55
CA PHE A 69 6.59 -21.20 -1.49
C PHE A 69 6.97 -20.90 -0.04
N VAL A 70 7.89 -21.67 0.51
CA VAL A 70 8.41 -21.47 1.88
C VAL A 70 9.82 -20.90 1.79
N ASN A 71 10.09 -19.80 2.47
CA ASN A 71 11.42 -19.19 2.48
C ASN A 71 12.43 -20.07 3.23
N GLU A 72 13.67 -20.10 2.75
CA GLU A 72 14.76 -20.82 3.44
C GLU A 72 15.15 -20.17 4.77
N GLN A 73 14.99 -18.85 4.85
CA GLN A 73 15.16 -18.03 6.05
C GLN A 73 14.05 -16.99 6.14
N SER A 74 13.76 -16.47 7.35
CA SER A 74 12.80 -15.39 7.48
C SER A 74 13.34 -14.12 6.83
N LEU A 75 12.55 -13.54 5.92
CA LEU A 75 12.89 -12.34 5.15
C LEU A 75 12.26 -11.08 5.75
N GLY A 76 11.27 -11.24 6.63
CA GLY A 76 10.40 -10.18 7.08
C GLY A 76 9.38 -9.75 6.01
N PHE A 77 8.30 -9.13 6.43
CA PHE A 77 7.14 -8.85 5.56
C PHE A 77 7.51 -8.12 4.27
N ASN A 78 8.47 -7.20 4.34
CA ASN A 78 8.85 -6.33 3.22
C ASN A 78 9.48 -7.11 2.06
N TYR A 79 10.51 -7.91 2.35
CA TYR A 79 11.12 -8.76 1.34
C TYR A 79 10.25 -9.94 0.94
N ASN A 80 9.43 -10.44 1.87
CA ASN A 80 8.52 -11.54 1.59
C ASN A 80 7.52 -11.15 0.49
N PHE A 81 6.84 -9.99 0.61
CA PHE A 81 5.97 -9.47 -0.45
C PHE A 81 6.72 -9.14 -1.74
N SER A 82 7.88 -8.47 -1.63
CA SER A 82 8.65 -8.06 -2.81
C SER A 82 9.07 -9.25 -3.65
N THR A 83 9.54 -10.33 -3.04
CA THR A 83 9.93 -11.56 -3.75
C THR A 83 8.73 -12.36 -4.21
N ALA A 84 7.63 -12.39 -3.44
CA ALA A 84 6.40 -13.08 -3.83
C ALA A 84 5.80 -12.50 -5.13
N PHE A 85 5.81 -11.19 -5.31
CA PHE A 85 5.30 -10.55 -6.53
C PHE A 85 6.05 -10.99 -7.79
N THR A 86 7.34 -11.32 -7.71
CA THR A 86 8.11 -11.78 -8.87
C THR A 86 7.68 -13.16 -9.38
N ARG A 87 6.94 -13.93 -8.56
CA ARG A 87 6.41 -15.25 -8.91
C ARG A 87 5.10 -15.17 -9.70
N ALA A 88 4.44 -14.02 -9.68
CA ALA A 88 3.16 -13.82 -10.37
C ALA A 88 3.33 -13.83 -11.89
N THR A 89 2.48 -14.61 -12.56
CA THR A 89 2.52 -14.77 -14.02
C THR A 89 1.32 -14.15 -14.73
N GLY A 90 0.26 -13.77 -13.99
CA GLY A 90 -0.90 -13.06 -14.53
C GLY A 90 -0.57 -11.65 -15.00
N GLU A 91 -1.45 -11.06 -15.78
CA GLU A 91 -1.33 -9.70 -16.31
C GLU A 91 -1.54 -8.65 -15.22
N TYR A 92 -2.40 -8.96 -14.26
CA TYR A 92 -2.64 -8.15 -13.06
C TYR A 92 -2.34 -8.95 -11.79
N ILE A 93 -1.98 -8.23 -10.75
CA ILE A 93 -1.66 -8.78 -9.44
C ILE A 93 -2.55 -8.11 -8.39
N ALA A 94 -3.24 -8.92 -7.59
CA ALA A 94 -3.93 -8.48 -6.38
C ALA A 94 -3.10 -8.89 -5.16
N SER A 95 -2.74 -7.92 -4.33
CA SER A 95 -2.03 -8.17 -3.07
C SER A 95 -3.01 -8.40 -1.93
N THR A 96 -2.66 -9.27 -0.98
CA THR A 96 -3.51 -9.56 0.18
C THR A 96 -2.70 -9.95 1.42
N ASP A 97 -3.25 -9.60 2.60
CA ASP A 97 -2.77 -10.10 3.89
C ASP A 97 -3.41 -11.47 4.19
N GLN A 98 -2.93 -12.19 5.21
CA GLN A 98 -3.33 -13.56 5.55
C GLN A 98 -4.58 -13.67 6.42
N ASP A 99 -5.10 -12.55 6.93
CA ASP A 99 -6.03 -12.48 8.05
C ASP A 99 -7.31 -11.67 7.76
N ASP A 100 -7.53 -11.31 6.50
CA ASP A 100 -8.69 -10.57 6.02
C ASP A 100 -9.78 -11.52 5.45
N ILE A 101 -10.85 -10.94 4.92
CA ILE A 101 -11.86 -11.64 4.12
C ILE A 101 -12.20 -10.78 2.91
N TRP A 102 -12.14 -11.35 1.71
CA TRP A 102 -12.50 -10.65 0.49
C TRP A 102 -14.00 -10.69 0.22
N ARG A 103 -14.55 -9.60 -0.29
CA ARG A 103 -15.87 -9.59 -0.90
C ARG A 103 -15.85 -10.48 -2.16
N THR A 104 -16.88 -11.26 -2.38
CA THR A 104 -16.91 -12.30 -3.43
C THR A 104 -16.72 -11.76 -4.85
N ASP A 105 -17.05 -10.50 -5.10
CA ASP A 105 -16.94 -9.83 -6.39
C ASP A 105 -15.76 -8.86 -6.51
N LYS A 106 -14.78 -8.92 -5.56
CA LYS A 106 -13.65 -7.98 -5.52
C LYS A 106 -12.91 -7.92 -6.85
N ILE A 107 -12.47 -9.06 -7.38
CA ILE A 107 -11.71 -9.09 -8.64
C ILE A 107 -12.57 -8.62 -9.82
N GLU A 108 -13.84 -8.99 -9.87
CA GLU A 108 -14.75 -8.56 -10.92
C GLU A 108 -14.92 -7.02 -10.93
N VAL A 109 -15.09 -6.41 -9.77
CA VAL A 109 -15.20 -4.95 -9.64
C VAL A 109 -13.90 -4.28 -10.08
N LEU A 110 -12.74 -4.80 -9.64
CA LEU A 110 -11.44 -4.26 -10.03
C LEU A 110 -11.21 -4.35 -11.53
N MET A 111 -11.53 -5.49 -12.15
CA MET A 111 -11.39 -5.71 -13.59
C MET A 111 -12.28 -4.78 -14.44
N LYS A 112 -13.47 -4.42 -13.94
CA LYS A 112 -14.35 -3.45 -14.63
C LYS A 112 -13.77 -2.03 -14.70
N HIS A 113 -12.82 -1.70 -13.81
CA HIS A 113 -12.31 -0.34 -13.67
C HIS A 113 -10.81 -0.20 -14.00
N VAL A 114 -10.09 -1.31 -14.29
CA VAL A 114 -8.62 -1.28 -14.38
C VAL A 114 -8.07 -0.64 -15.66
N GLU A 115 -8.90 -0.51 -16.69
CA GLU A 115 -8.43 0.01 -17.98
C GLU A 115 -7.87 1.44 -17.83
N GLY A 116 -6.65 1.64 -18.34
CA GLY A 116 -5.93 2.91 -18.28
C GLY A 116 -5.21 3.20 -16.96
N TYR A 117 -5.31 2.31 -15.95
CA TYR A 117 -4.60 2.50 -14.68
C TYR A 117 -3.42 1.54 -14.53
N SER A 118 -2.32 2.05 -13.98
CA SER A 118 -1.17 1.23 -13.56
C SER A 118 -1.45 0.48 -12.26
N LEU A 119 -2.21 1.12 -11.36
CA LEU A 119 -2.65 0.57 -10.09
C LEU A 119 -4.03 1.12 -9.72
N LEU A 120 -4.90 0.23 -9.26
CA LEU A 120 -6.11 0.57 -8.52
C LEU A 120 -5.93 0.20 -7.06
N PHE A 121 -6.52 1.00 -6.17
CA PHE A 121 -6.76 0.60 -4.80
C PHE A 121 -8.21 0.88 -4.41
N HIS A 122 -8.66 0.25 -3.35
CA HIS A 122 -10.05 0.30 -2.96
C HIS A 122 -10.20 0.61 -1.47
N ASN A 123 -11.42 0.73 -0.99
CA ASN A 123 -11.72 0.90 0.41
C ASN A 123 -11.82 -0.45 1.13
N SER A 124 -11.72 -0.43 2.45
CA SER A 124 -11.89 -1.59 3.33
C SER A 124 -12.91 -1.28 4.42
N GLN A 125 -13.70 -2.30 4.77
CA GLN A 125 -14.59 -2.27 5.92
C GLN A 125 -13.88 -2.89 7.12
N LEU A 126 -13.79 -2.16 8.22
CA LEU A 126 -13.13 -2.63 9.43
C LEU A 126 -14.06 -3.53 10.25
N PHE A 127 -13.52 -4.64 10.76
CA PHE A 127 -14.22 -5.55 11.66
C PHE A 127 -13.25 -6.22 12.66
N THR A 128 -13.76 -6.95 13.64
CA THR A 128 -12.94 -7.74 14.59
C THR A 128 -13.16 -9.23 14.43
N THR A 129 -14.30 -9.75 14.86
CA THR A 129 -14.61 -11.19 14.86
C THR A 129 -15.69 -11.57 13.87
N ASP A 130 -16.64 -10.69 13.62
CA ASP A 130 -17.80 -10.92 12.78
C ASP A 130 -17.95 -9.79 11.76
N ILE A 131 -17.98 -10.13 10.48
CA ILE A 131 -18.08 -9.17 9.37
C ILE A 131 -19.42 -8.41 9.34
N THR A 132 -20.46 -8.92 10.00
CA THR A 132 -21.77 -8.24 10.14
C THR A 132 -21.69 -7.06 11.11
N HIS A 133 -20.69 -7.03 12.01
CA HIS A 133 -20.45 -5.96 12.97
C HIS A 133 -19.33 -5.04 12.46
N SER A 134 -19.69 -4.09 11.61
CA SER A 134 -18.74 -3.12 11.03
C SER A 134 -18.27 -2.10 12.06
N LEU A 135 -16.97 -1.86 12.09
CA LEU A 135 -16.35 -0.73 12.81
C LEU A 135 -16.28 0.54 11.93
N GLY A 136 -16.84 0.49 10.72
CA GLY A 136 -16.83 1.57 9.74
C GLY A 136 -15.85 1.34 8.59
N MET A 137 -15.86 2.29 7.65
CA MET A 137 -14.94 2.29 6.51
C MET A 137 -13.57 2.83 6.91
N LYS A 138 -12.50 2.27 6.35
CA LYS A 138 -11.13 2.74 6.58
C LYS A 138 -10.94 4.17 6.06
N ASN A 139 -11.35 4.42 4.83
CA ASN A 139 -11.18 5.70 4.18
C ASN A 139 -12.52 6.45 4.08
N ALA A 140 -12.46 7.77 4.24
CA ALA A 140 -13.57 8.64 3.87
C ALA A 140 -13.77 8.64 2.34
N SER A 141 -14.94 9.08 1.88
CA SER A 141 -15.31 9.08 0.46
C SER A 141 -14.39 9.90 -0.47
N ASN A 142 -13.57 10.80 0.07
CA ASN A 142 -12.76 11.75 -0.69
C ASN A 142 -11.26 11.45 -0.55
N VAL A 143 -10.83 10.27 -0.99
CA VAL A 143 -9.41 9.88 -1.00
C VAL A 143 -8.70 10.58 -2.16
N LEU A 144 -7.53 11.16 -1.87
CA LEU A 144 -6.66 11.75 -2.88
C LEU A 144 -5.60 10.74 -3.30
N TYR A 145 -5.31 10.72 -4.60
CA TYR A 145 -4.32 9.80 -5.19
C TYR A 145 -3.47 10.45 -6.30
N ASN A 146 -3.37 11.80 -6.28
CA ASN A 146 -2.42 12.47 -7.16
C ASN A 146 -0.97 12.28 -6.68
N PRO A 147 0.05 12.43 -7.58
CA PRO A 147 1.44 12.16 -7.26
C PRO A 147 1.97 12.92 -6.04
N LEU A 148 1.62 14.19 -5.90
CA LEU A 148 2.06 15.00 -4.77
C LEU A 148 1.48 14.52 -3.44
N PHE A 149 0.20 14.14 -3.43
CA PHE A 149 -0.43 13.61 -2.22
C PHE A 149 0.23 12.28 -1.80
N LEU A 150 0.39 11.36 -2.75
CA LEU A 150 1.00 10.06 -2.51
C LEU A 150 2.48 10.16 -2.10
N LEU A 151 3.22 11.10 -2.69
CA LEU A 151 4.59 11.41 -2.27
C LEU A 151 4.67 11.81 -0.79
N MET A 152 3.74 12.64 -0.34
CA MET A 152 3.73 13.20 1.01
C MET A 152 2.97 12.37 2.03
N LYS A 153 2.17 11.41 1.58
CA LYS A 153 1.39 10.46 2.39
C LYS A 153 1.34 9.11 1.68
N PRO A 154 2.48 8.39 1.64
CA PRO A 154 2.61 7.14 0.89
C PRO A 154 1.95 5.97 1.62
N TYR A 155 0.72 6.12 2.07
CA TYR A 155 0.00 5.11 2.83
C TYR A 155 -1.21 4.59 2.05
N VAL A 156 -0.97 3.56 1.26
CA VAL A 156 -2.01 2.69 0.70
C VAL A 156 -1.67 1.29 1.16
N PRO A 157 -2.51 0.63 1.96
CA PRO A 157 -2.23 -0.72 2.43
C PRO A 157 -2.08 -1.70 1.29
N GLY A 158 -1.14 -2.62 1.41
CA GLY A 158 -0.88 -3.63 0.40
C GLY A 158 -2.12 -4.43 0.02
N HIS A 159 -2.95 -4.84 1.00
CA HIS A 159 -4.17 -5.62 0.76
C HIS A 159 -5.27 -4.90 -0.06
N GLU A 160 -5.14 -3.59 -0.25
CA GLU A 160 -6.03 -2.80 -1.10
C GLU A 160 -5.52 -2.67 -2.55
N CYS A 161 -4.28 -3.10 -2.83
CA CYS A 161 -3.63 -2.87 -4.12
C CYS A 161 -3.99 -3.94 -5.16
N PHE A 162 -4.32 -3.44 -6.37
CA PHE A 162 -4.48 -4.21 -7.59
C PHE A 162 -3.74 -3.50 -8.73
N PHE A 163 -2.77 -4.16 -9.35
CA PHE A 163 -1.86 -3.46 -10.24
C PHE A 163 -1.42 -4.30 -11.45
N SER A 164 -1.05 -3.61 -12.52
CA SER A 164 -0.48 -4.24 -13.70
C SER A 164 0.90 -4.85 -13.38
N ARG A 165 1.14 -6.08 -13.80
CA ARG A 165 2.45 -6.73 -13.67
C ARG A 165 3.58 -5.93 -14.33
N THR A 166 3.26 -5.07 -15.26
CA THR A 166 4.25 -4.23 -15.96
C THR A 166 4.99 -3.25 -15.06
N ILE A 167 4.47 -2.97 -13.85
CA ILE A 167 5.17 -2.10 -12.89
C ILE A 167 6.28 -2.82 -12.10
N LEU A 168 6.32 -4.17 -12.11
CA LEU A 168 7.27 -4.95 -11.32
C LEU A 168 8.74 -4.59 -11.55
N PRO A 169 9.23 -4.39 -12.79
CA PRO A 169 10.62 -4.02 -13.00
C PRO A 169 10.99 -2.72 -12.24
N ARG A 170 10.10 -1.72 -12.30
CA ARG A 170 10.29 -0.44 -11.59
C ARG A 170 10.20 -0.61 -10.07
N PHE A 171 9.28 -1.44 -9.61
CA PHE A 171 9.13 -1.77 -8.20
C PHE A 171 10.36 -2.49 -7.65
N MET A 172 10.89 -3.50 -8.36
CA MET A 172 12.07 -4.26 -7.92
C MET A 172 13.33 -3.39 -7.91
N GLU A 173 13.52 -2.51 -8.90
CA GLU A 173 14.58 -1.51 -8.87
C GLU A 173 14.50 -0.62 -7.61
N ALA A 174 13.28 -0.29 -7.17
CA ALA A 174 13.05 0.45 -5.94
C ALA A 174 13.46 -0.31 -4.69
N VAL A 175 13.04 -1.56 -4.60
CA VAL A 175 13.34 -2.45 -3.46
C VAL A 175 14.85 -2.66 -3.30
N GLU A 176 15.57 -2.87 -4.41
CA GLU A 176 17.03 -3.03 -4.40
C GLU A 176 17.75 -1.79 -3.88
N LYS A 177 17.27 -0.60 -4.24
CA LYS A 177 17.89 0.67 -3.82
C LYS A 177 17.58 1.05 -2.39
N GLU A 178 16.38 0.75 -1.89
CA GLU A 178 15.97 1.17 -0.53
C GLU A 178 14.94 0.21 0.07
N HIS A 179 15.43 -0.91 0.55
CA HIS A 179 14.63 -1.96 1.19
C HIS A 179 13.99 -1.57 2.55
N ARG A 180 14.39 -0.44 3.11
CA ARG A 180 13.82 0.08 4.37
C ARG A 180 12.52 0.86 4.19
N ILE A 181 12.14 1.17 2.96
CA ILE A 181 10.81 1.71 2.69
C ILE A 181 9.85 0.52 2.59
N SER A 182 8.65 0.66 3.17
CA SER A 182 7.64 -0.41 3.11
C SER A 182 7.29 -0.76 1.66
N TYR A 183 7.08 -2.04 1.38
CA TYR A 183 6.83 -2.53 0.02
C TYR A 183 5.61 -1.87 -0.63
N ASP A 184 4.56 -1.63 0.15
CA ASP A 184 3.34 -0.97 -0.31
C ASP A 184 3.58 0.49 -0.71
N SER A 185 4.40 1.22 0.05
CA SER A 185 4.85 2.56 -0.32
C SER A 185 5.70 2.56 -1.59
N LEU A 186 6.64 1.61 -1.73
CA LEU A 186 7.47 1.46 -2.94
C LEU A 186 6.62 1.05 -4.15
N LEU A 187 5.65 0.16 -3.97
CA LEU A 187 4.72 -0.26 -5.00
C LEU A 187 3.90 0.94 -5.53
N MET A 188 3.36 1.74 -4.61
CA MET A 188 2.61 2.94 -4.94
C MET A 188 3.47 3.95 -5.72
N LEU A 189 4.71 4.19 -5.27
CA LEU A 189 5.62 5.12 -5.91
C LEU A 189 6.09 4.62 -7.28
N ALA A 190 6.31 3.32 -7.43
CA ALA A 190 6.59 2.71 -8.73
C ALA A 190 5.40 2.88 -9.68
N ALA A 191 4.19 2.58 -9.20
CA ALA A 191 2.98 2.67 -10.01
C ALA A 191 2.72 4.10 -10.51
N VAL A 192 2.85 5.12 -9.64
CA VAL A 192 2.61 6.54 -10.01
C VAL A 192 3.58 7.05 -11.09
N THR A 193 4.73 6.41 -11.24
CA THR A 193 5.71 6.76 -12.30
C THR A 193 5.50 5.95 -13.59
N CYS A 194 4.69 4.90 -13.56
CA CYS A 194 4.35 4.07 -14.72
C CYS A 194 3.03 4.48 -15.39
N GLY A 195 2.11 5.09 -14.65
CA GLY A 195 0.81 5.51 -15.20
C GLY A 195 -0.15 6.05 -14.14
N PRO A 196 -1.41 6.31 -14.51
CA PRO A 196 -2.43 6.76 -13.60
C PRO A 196 -2.71 5.75 -12.50
N ILE A 197 -3.08 6.26 -11.32
CA ILE A 197 -3.58 5.48 -10.19
C ILE A 197 -5.05 5.83 -9.98
N GLY A 198 -5.88 4.83 -9.69
CA GLY A 198 -7.30 5.00 -9.40
C GLY A 198 -7.68 4.54 -8.00
N PHE A 199 -8.77 5.09 -7.48
CA PHE A 199 -9.38 4.69 -6.21
C PHE A 199 -10.86 4.31 -6.42
N ILE A 200 -11.23 3.14 -5.93
CA ILE A 200 -12.61 2.65 -5.90
C ILE A 200 -13.14 2.82 -4.47
N ASN A 201 -14.13 3.70 -4.31
CA ASN A 201 -14.73 3.96 -2.99
C ASN A 201 -15.77 2.90 -2.58
N GLU A 202 -15.41 1.63 -2.78
CA GLU A 202 -16.18 0.48 -2.31
C GLU A 202 -15.30 -0.36 -1.38
N ALA A 203 -15.87 -0.87 -0.30
CA ALA A 203 -15.19 -1.85 0.53
C ALA A 203 -15.19 -3.19 -0.18
N LEU A 204 -14.04 -3.55 -0.74
CA LEU A 204 -13.84 -4.83 -1.42
C LEU A 204 -13.14 -5.86 -0.51
N VAL A 205 -12.76 -5.45 0.68
CA VAL A 205 -12.15 -6.28 1.73
C VAL A 205 -12.77 -5.94 3.08
N TYR A 206 -13.04 -6.96 3.85
CA TYR A 206 -13.28 -6.86 5.29
C TYR A 206 -11.90 -6.97 5.98
N TRP A 207 -11.39 -5.83 6.46
CA TRP A 207 -10.08 -5.72 7.11
C TRP A 207 -10.19 -6.04 8.58
N ARG A 208 -9.59 -7.16 8.98
CA ARG A 208 -9.66 -7.63 10.36
C ARG A 208 -8.73 -6.84 11.28
N ARG A 209 -9.28 -6.43 12.42
CA ARG A 209 -8.53 -5.69 13.46
C ARG A 209 -8.35 -6.57 14.68
N HIS A 210 -7.11 -6.98 14.95
CA HIS A 210 -6.75 -7.80 16.11
C HIS A 210 -5.38 -7.39 16.66
N PRO A 211 -5.07 -7.66 17.97
CA PRO A 211 -3.85 -7.18 18.63
C PRO A 211 -2.53 -7.67 18.01
N GLN A 212 -2.55 -8.79 17.30
CA GLN A 212 -1.37 -9.38 16.64
C GLN A 212 -1.13 -8.82 15.23
N ALA A 213 -2.04 -8.00 14.68
CA ALA A 213 -1.85 -7.40 13.36
C ALA A 213 -0.70 -6.38 13.37
N THR A 214 0.18 -6.46 12.39
CA THR A 214 1.35 -5.56 12.24
C THR A 214 0.95 -4.07 12.23
N SER A 215 -0.23 -3.76 11.69
CA SER A 215 -0.77 -2.40 11.58
C SER A 215 -1.74 -2.01 12.71
N TYR A 216 -1.79 -2.79 13.81
CA TYR A 216 -2.66 -2.48 14.95
C TYR A 216 -2.09 -1.31 15.76
N LEU A 217 -2.27 -0.09 15.26
CA LEU A 217 -1.94 1.12 15.98
C LEU A 217 -3.21 1.69 16.62
N SER A 218 -3.20 1.88 17.93
CA SER A 218 -4.19 2.69 18.64
C SER A 218 -4.02 4.15 18.17
N GLY A 219 -4.88 4.60 17.25
CA GLY A 219 -4.81 5.93 16.68
C GLY A 219 -5.04 7.01 17.73
N SER A 220 -3.99 7.67 18.20
CA SER A 220 -4.11 8.92 18.95
C SER A 220 -4.51 10.03 17.98
N ARG A 221 -5.79 10.43 18.01
CA ARG A 221 -6.25 11.64 17.30
C ARG A 221 -5.71 12.86 18.05
N TYR A 222 -4.63 13.44 17.54
CA TYR A 222 -4.16 14.72 18.03
C TYR A 222 -5.15 15.84 17.68
N SER A 223 -5.39 16.77 18.63
CA SER A 223 -6.01 18.05 18.27
C SER A 223 -5.08 18.79 17.29
N LEU A 224 -5.64 19.63 16.41
CA LEU A 224 -4.88 20.34 15.37
C LEU A 224 -3.64 21.04 15.97
N LEU A 225 -3.81 21.72 17.10
CA LEU A 225 -2.73 22.46 17.76
C LEU A 225 -1.62 21.54 18.29
N LYS A 226 -1.99 20.45 18.96
CA LYS A 226 -1.01 19.46 19.44
C LYS A 226 -0.26 18.82 18.29
N GLY A 227 -0.95 18.55 17.15
CA GLY A 227 -0.34 18.05 15.94
C GLY A 227 0.70 19.00 15.33
N LEU A 228 0.40 20.30 15.29
CA LEU A 228 1.34 21.34 14.79
C LEU A 228 2.58 21.44 15.68
N VAL A 229 2.39 21.53 17.00
CA VAL A 229 3.50 21.61 17.97
C VAL A 229 4.40 20.38 17.87
N SER A 230 3.82 19.19 17.84
CA SER A 230 4.55 17.93 17.66
C SER A 230 5.34 17.91 16.34
N ALA A 231 4.76 18.38 15.24
CA ALA A 231 5.43 18.45 13.95
C ALA A 231 6.64 19.41 13.97
N VAL A 232 6.51 20.57 14.59
CA VAL A 232 7.62 21.53 14.74
C VAL A 232 8.74 20.94 15.61
N GLN A 233 8.40 20.26 16.70
CA GLN A 233 9.38 19.63 17.58
C GLN A 233 10.25 18.58 16.85
N THR A 234 9.72 17.95 15.78
CA THR A 234 10.51 17.00 14.99
C THR A 234 11.67 17.62 14.23
N LEU A 235 11.69 18.95 14.03
CA LEU A 235 12.86 19.64 13.44
C LEU A 235 14.14 19.46 14.26
N ASN A 236 14.01 19.28 15.56
CA ASN A 236 15.13 19.01 16.46
C ASN A 236 15.59 17.54 16.46
N ASN A 237 14.77 16.64 15.88
CA ASN A 237 15.11 15.22 15.81
C ASN A 237 15.98 14.95 14.56
N THR A 238 17.27 14.88 14.78
CA THR A 238 18.28 14.68 13.72
C THR A 238 18.10 13.32 13.02
N ASP A 239 17.71 12.28 13.74
CA ASP A 239 17.59 10.93 13.19
C ASP A 239 16.36 10.83 12.25
N LYS A 240 15.23 11.37 12.66
CA LYS A 240 14.05 11.45 11.77
C LYS A 240 14.34 12.27 10.50
N ARG A 241 15.10 13.35 10.61
CA ARG A 241 15.53 14.13 9.43
C ARG A 241 16.43 13.34 8.50
N LYS A 242 17.41 12.57 9.06
CA LYS A 242 18.30 11.70 8.28
C LYS A 242 17.53 10.57 7.59
N ILE A 243 16.60 9.92 8.31
CA ILE A 243 15.72 8.89 7.75
C ILE A 243 14.91 9.47 6.59
N THR A 244 14.27 10.62 6.80
CA THR A 244 13.52 11.33 5.75
C THR A 244 14.40 11.71 4.56
N GLN A 245 15.61 12.19 4.80
CA GLN A 245 16.57 12.52 3.76
C GLN A 245 16.87 11.31 2.87
N ARG A 246 17.14 10.16 3.46
CA ARG A 246 17.41 8.90 2.73
C ARG A 246 16.21 8.50 1.87
N TYR A 247 14.99 8.59 2.41
CA TYR A 247 13.77 8.35 1.65
C TYR A 247 13.71 9.21 0.37
N PHE A 248 13.89 10.52 0.50
CA PHE A 248 13.86 11.41 -0.66
C PHE A 248 15.10 11.27 -1.58
N MET A 249 16.23 10.79 -1.07
CA MET A 249 17.37 10.39 -1.90
C MET A 249 17.01 9.19 -2.78
N ALA A 250 16.42 8.15 -2.22
CA ALA A 250 15.95 6.98 -2.97
C ALA A 250 14.96 7.40 -4.06
N LEU A 251 13.98 8.25 -3.71
CA LEU A 251 12.98 8.73 -4.66
C LEU A 251 13.55 9.64 -5.76
N SER A 252 14.72 10.24 -5.56
CA SER A 252 15.31 11.12 -6.58
C SER A 252 15.75 10.39 -7.86
N HIS A 253 15.75 9.07 -7.85
CA HIS A 253 16.03 8.22 -9.02
C HIS A 253 14.77 7.92 -9.85
N TYR A 254 13.58 8.26 -9.35
CA TYR A 254 12.31 8.03 -10.04
C TYR A 254 11.92 9.23 -10.92
N PRO A 255 11.39 8.98 -12.13
CA PRO A 255 10.98 10.04 -13.05
C PRO A 255 9.60 10.59 -12.68
N PHE A 256 9.51 11.36 -11.59
CA PHE A 256 8.30 12.12 -11.30
C PHE A 256 8.09 13.19 -12.37
N THR A 257 6.98 13.11 -13.07
CA THR A 257 6.63 14.02 -14.16
C THR A 257 6.00 15.32 -13.69
N ASP A 258 5.36 15.30 -12.50
CA ASP A 258 4.80 16.53 -11.95
C ASP A 258 5.88 17.40 -11.30
N TYR A 259 5.84 18.71 -11.65
CA TYR A 259 6.84 19.68 -11.21
C TYR A 259 6.93 19.83 -9.68
N ALA A 260 5.79 19.76 -8.98
CA ALA A 260 5.75 19.96 -7.53
C ALA A 260 6.45 18.83 -6.80
N SER A 261 6.13 17.56 -7.13
CA SER A 261 6.76 16.37 -6.56
C SER A 261 8.25 16.34 -6.83
N ALA A 262 8.66 16.55 -8.09
CA ALA A 262 10.07 16.55 -8.47
C ALA A 262 10.88 17.64 -7.70
N LYS A 263 10.31 18.82 -7.49
CA LYS A 263 10.95 19.90 -6.76
C LYS A 263 11.00 19.65 -5.26
N ILE A 264 9.94 19.08 -4.66
CA ILE A 264 9.93 18.69 -3.24
C ILE A 264 10.98 17.61 -2.99
N ILE A 265 11.07 16.57 -3.82
CA ILE A 265 12.12 15.54 -3.72
C ILE A 265 13.50 16.19 -3.71
N ARG A 266 13.76 17.13 -4.65
CA ARG A 266 15.04 17.85 -4.73
C ARG A 266 15.33 18.69 -3.49
N CYS A 267 14.32 19.25 -2.84
CA CYS A 267 14.47 20.03 -1.62
C CYS A 267 14.69 19.14 -0.40
N MET A 268 13.86 18.12 -0.22
CA MET A 268 13.87 17.23 0.96
C MET A 268 15.13 16.36 1.01
N LYS A 269 15.66 15.91 -0.13
CA LYS A 269 16.90 15.13 -0.17
C LYS A 269 18.14 15.87 0.34
N LYS A 270 18.09 17.21 0.45
CA LYS A 270 19.18 17.99 1.06
C LYS A 270 19.31 17.74 2.57
N GLY A 271 18.25 17.30 3.24
CA GLY A 271 18.21 17.01 4.67
C GLY A 271 18.40 18.22 5.59
N ASN A 272 18.46 19.44 5.05
CA ASN A 272 18.65 20.67 5.81
C ASN A 272 17.34 21.44 6.02
N LEU A 273 17.35 22.35 6.99
CA LEU A 273 16.17 23.13 7.35
C LEU A 273 15.66 24.00 6.19
N TRP A 274 16.55 24.52 5.35
CA TRP A 274 16.18 25.31 4.19
C TRP A 274 15.41 24.50 3.15
N GLY A 275 15.83 23.28 2.84
CA GLY A 275 15.10 22.36 1.96
C GLY A 275 13.71 22.01 2.50
N ILE A 276 13.61 21.79 3.82
CA ILE A 276 12.32 21.54 4.48
C ILE A 276 11.40 22.77 4.32
N LEU A 277 11.89 23.99 4.62
CA LEU A 277 11.13 25.21 4.49
C LEU A 277 10.66 25.45 3.04
N GLN A 278 11.54 25.25 2.05
CA GLN A 278 11.17 25.32 0.65
C GLN A 278 10.04 24.33 0.30
N SER A 279 10.09 23.11 0.84
CA SER A 279 9.05 22.09 0.65
C SER A 279 7.72 22.50 1.31
N CYS A 280 7.76 23.12 2.48
CA CYS A 280 6.57 23.69 3.13
C CYS A 280 5.88 24.73 2.25
N VAL A 281 6.64 25.65 1.67
CA VAL A 281 6.13 26.68 0.75
C VAL A 281 5.56 26.04 -0.52
N LEU A 282 6.24 25.04 -1.09
CA LEU A 282 5.76 24.31 -2.27
C LEU A 282 4.45 23.58 -2.00
N CYS A 283 4.34 22.89 -0.88
CA CYS A 283 3.09 22.23 -0.45
C CYS A 283 1.96 23.24 -0.28
N CYS A 284 2.23 24.40 0.33
CA CYS A 284 1.24 25.46 0.50
C CYS A 284 0.75 26.02 -0.85
N ARG A 285 1.64 26.23 -1.82
CA ARG A 285 1.29 26.67 -3.19
C ARG A 285 0.43 25.65 -3.92
N ASN A 286 0.65 24.37 -3.65
CA ASN A 286 -0.09 23.24 -4.24
C ASN A 286 -1.19 22.69 -3.30
N ARG A 287 -1.71 23.52 -2.37
CA ARG A 287 -2.67 23.09 -1.34
C ARG A 287 -3.93 22.41 -1.86
N LYS A 288 -4.39 22.78 -3.08
CA LYS A 288 -5.57 22.16 -3.70
C LYS A 288 -5.34 20.68 -4.06
N GLN A 289 -4.09 20.27 -4.30
CA GLN A 289 -3.74 18.87 -4.53
C GLN A 289 -3.62 18.07 -3.22
N LEU A 290 -3.34 18.73 -2.10
CA LEU A 290 -3.15 18.09 -0.79
C LEU A 290 -4.42 18.13 0.07
N TYR A 291 -5.14 19.25 0.08
CA TYR A 291 -6.31 19.46 0.94
C TYR A 291 -7.40 20.28 0.23
N PRO A 292 -8.00 19.74 -0.86
CA PRO A 292 -9.00 20.50 -1.66
C PRO A 292 -10.31 20.74 -0.92
N TYR A 293 -10.67 19.87 0.04
CA TYR A 293 -11.95 19.88 0.74
C TYR A 293 -11.96 20.71 2.03
N HIS A 294 -10.86 21.39 2.34
CA HIS A 294 -10.77 22.29 3.49
C HIS A 294 -10.99 23.76 3.06
N ASN A 295 -11.44 24.58 4.00
CA ASN A 295 -11.47 26.03 3.74
C ASN A 295 -10.05 26.55 3.43
N PRO A 296 -9.91 27.69 2.71
CA PRO A 296 -8.63 28.17 2.21
C PRO A 296 -7.55 28.32 3.29
N LEU A 297 -7.91 28.80 4.48
CA LEU A 297 -6.98 29.00 5.59
C LEU A 297 -6.50 27.65 6.17
N GLN A 298 -7.41 26.74 6.45
CA GLN A 298 -7.07 25.40 6.94
C GLN A 298 -6.25 24.61 5.92
N SER A 299 -6.61 24.70 4.63
CA SER A 299 -5.87 24.07 3.54
C SER A 299 -4.44 24.61 3.46
N CYS A 300 -4.25 25.92 3.60
CA CYS A 300 -2.94 26.57 3.59
C CYS A 300 -2.08 26.09 4.78
N ILE A 301 -2.63 26.14 6.00
CA ILE A 301 -1.92 25.72 7.22
C ILE A 301 -1.54 24.24 7.12
N LYS A 302 -2.49 23.34 6.84
CA LYS A 302 -2.24 21.89 6.75
C LYS A 302 -1.19 21.59 5.68
N SER A 303 -1.29 22.20 4.50
CA SER A 303 -0.33 21.99 3.41
C SER A 303 1.06 22.47 3.77
N PHE A 304 1.18 23.64 4.39
CA PHE A 304 2.46 24.18 4.83
C PHE A 304 3.17 23.23 5.82
N PHE A 305 2.43 22.62 6.74
CA PHE A 305 3.01 21.70 7.72
C PHE A 305 3.14 20.24 7.21
N THR A 306 2.69 19.91 6.00
CA THR A 306 2.74 18.55 5.45
C THR A 306 4.15 17.95 5.46
N PRO A 307 5.25 18.65 5.07
CA PRO A 307 6.60 18.09 5.17
C PRO A 307 7.03 17.78 6.62
N LEU A 308 6.57 18.55 7.59
CA LEU A 308 6.86 18.31 9.00
C LEU A 308 6.06 17.11 9.55
N TYR A 309 4.80 16.95 9.12
CA TYR A 309 4.03 15.75 9.41
C TYR A 309 4.70 14.50 8.82
N PHE A 310 5.20 14.60 7.58
CA PHE A 310 5.96 13.52 6.98
C PHE A 310 7.16 13.11 7.83
N ILE A 311 8.01 14.07 8.26
CA ILE A 311 9.16 13.81 9.13
C ILE A 311 8.72 13.19 10.46
N ARG A 312 7.63 13.68 11.06
CA ARG A 312 7.08 13.14 12.32
C ARG A 312 6.69 11.68 12.19
N ASP A 313 6.00 11.35 11.11
CA ASP A 313 5.32 10.07 10.91
C ASP A 313 6.12 9.10 10.03
N CYS A 314 7.36 9.43 9.65
CA CYS A 314 8.17 8.65 8.70
C CYS A 314 8.41 7.19 9.13
N SER A 315 8.38 6.89 10.43
CA SER A 315 8.48 5.51 10.94
C SER A 315 7.28 4.61 10.59
N GLN A 316 6.19 5.16 10.08
CA GLN A 316 5.03 4.37 9.66
C GLN A 316 5.24 3.68 8.29
N PHE A 317 6.16 4.20 7.46
CA PHE A 317 6.43 3.68 6.12
C PHE A 317 7.92 3.50 5.83
N ILE A 318 8.78 3.81 6.80
CA ILE A 318 10.22 3.53 6.76
C ILE A 318 10.55 2.57 7.90
N ILE A 319 11.03 1.40 7.54
CA ILE A 319 11.40 0.32 8.46
C ILE A 319 12.81 0.62 8.98
N CYS A 320 12.98 0.73 10.29
CA CYS A 320 14.26 1.03 10.92
C CYS A 320 15.05 -0.24 11.24
#